data_4acb636242df8c3457c418609738145d
#
_entry.id   4acb636242df8c3457c418609738145d
#
_cell.length_a   1.000
_cell.length_b   1.000
_cell.length_c   1.000
_cell.angle_alpha   90.00
_cell.angle_beta   90.00
_cell.angle_gamma   90.00
#
_symmetry.space_group_name_H-M   'P 1'
#
loop_
_entity.id
_entity.type
_entity.pdbx_description
1 polymer ?
#
loop_
_entity_poly.entity_id
_entity_poly.type
_entity_poly.pdbx_seq_one_letter_code
_entity_poly.pdbx_strand_id
1 'polypeptide(L)'
;ICTFKTETSKAALKTVCRGVGISLEEAGYIASLVPVERGRQWSLKECYNGDPNNDKLPVTELIAESAKLSEEYGIDFKQYAMMIEGLVSGLSLHASGIYLFKDGYLAQNSLMKTPRGDNITCWSMEDSDWCGALKYDSLTTECQDKLEVCMELLLKYHKIEWQGSIRATYNKYLHPDVLNYDNQEMWDECSKGQIIDLFQFITPVGGQCIKKIQ
;
A
#
# COMPACT_ATOMS: atom_id res chain seq x y z
N ILE A 1 12.37 -10.74 -1.48
CA ILE A 1 11.62 -10.80 -0.21
C ILE A 1 10.26 -11.40 -0.48
N CYS A 2 9.83 -12.35 0.37
CA CYS A 2 8.48 -12.88 0.37
C CYS A 2 7.55 -11.98 1.17
N THR A 3 6.34 -11.76 0.66
CA THR A 3 5.27 -11.09 1.39
C THR A 3 4.08 -12.03 1.48
N PHE A 4 3.65 -12.32 2.70
CA PHE A 4 2.45 -13.13 2.96
C PHE A 4 1.21 -12.24 2.80
N LYS A 5 0.31 -12.66 1.93
CA LYS A 5 -1.02 -12.04 1.83
C LYS A 5 -1.95 -12.73 2.79
N THR A 6 -2.61 -11.97 3.63
CA THR A 6 -3.62 -12.47 4.56
C THR A 6 -5.01 -12.08 4.10
N GLU A 7 -5.98 -12.90 4.45
CA GLU A 7 -7.40 -12.59 4.27
C GLU A 7 -7.77 -11.42 5.17
N THR A 8 -8.06 -10.28 4.55
CA THR A 8 -8.59 -9.11 5.27
C THR A 8 -10.06 -9.32 5.60
N SER A 9 -10.65 -8.49 6.44
CA SER A 9 -12.08 -8.55 6.82
C SER A 9 -12.99 -8.68 5.60
N LYS A 10 -12.80 -7.80 4.58
CA LYS A 10 -13.59 -7.85 3.33
C LYS A 10 -13.31 -9.10 2.50
N ALA A 11 -12.07 -9.58 2.50
CA ALA A 11 -11.69 -10.78 1.77
C ALA A 11 -12.29 -12.02 2.44
N ALA A 12 -12.22 -12.12 3.77
CA ALA A 12 -12.78 -13.21 4.55
C ALA A 12 -14.31 -13.37 4.32
N LEU A 13 -15.05 -12.25 4.37
CA LEU A 13 -16.49 -12.25 4.07
C LEU A 13 -16.77 -12.79 2.65
N LYS A 14 -16.04 -12.28 1.65
CA LYS A 14 -16.19 -12.76 0.26
C LYS A 14 -15.82 -14.23 0.10
N THR A 15 -14.84 -14.71 0.86
CA THR A 15 -14.41 -16.12 0.80
C THR A 15 -15.49 -17.04 1.37
N VAL A 16 -16.14 -16.67 2.48
CA VAL A 16 -17.31 -17.42 3.00
C VAL A 16 -18.45 -17.39 2.00
N CYS A 17 -18.80 -16.20 1.47
CA CYS A 17 -19.86 -16.06 0.45
C CYS A 17 -19.63 -17.00 -0.74
N ARG A 18 -18.41 -17.04 -1.24
CA ARG A 18 -18.03 -17.92 -2.35
C ARG A 18 -18.14 -19.39 -1.99
N GLY A 19 -17.78 -19.75 -0.75
CA GLY A 19 -17.87 -21.13 -0.24
C GLY A 19 -19.29 -21.68 -0.20
N VAL A 20 -20.29 -20.82 0.01
CA VAL A 20 -21.70 -21.18 0.05
C VAL A 20 -22.45 -20.86 -1.25
N GLY A 21 -21.79 -20.34 -2.26
CA GLY A 21 -22.39 -20.11 -3.57
C GLY A 21 -23.12 -18.77 -3.72
N ILE A 22 -22.92 -17.81 -2.82
CA ILE A 22 -23.46 -16.45 -2.92
C ILE A 22 -22.85 -15.73 -4.13
N SER A 23 -23.64 -14.92 -4.81
CA SER A 23 -23.21 -14.16 -5.99
C SER A 23 -22.08 -13.17 -5.69
N LEU A 24 -21.26 -12.83 -6.70
CA LEU A 24 -20.20 -11.85 -6.53
C LEU A 24 -20.71 -10.46 -6.18
N GLU A 25 -21.90 -10.10 -6.68
CA GLU A 25 -22.54 -8.81 -6.41
C GLU A 25 -22.95 -8.71 -4.94
N GLU A 26 -23.64 -9.71 -4.45
CA GLU A 26 -24.07 -9.79 -3.05
C GLU A 26 -22.88 -9.90 -2.08
N ALA A 27 -21.89 -10.72 -2.40
CA ALA A 27 -20.64 -10.78 -1.66
C ALA A 27 -19.90 -9.43 -1.64
N GLY A 28 -19.99 -8.67 -2.75
CA GLY A 28 -19.48 -7.30 -2.87
C GLY A 28 -20.18 -6.33 -1.94
N TYR A 29 -21.51 -6.41 -1.87
CA TYR A 29 -22.34 -5.61 -0.98
C TYR A 29 -21.98 -5.89 0.50
N ILE A 30 -21.99 -7.16 0.91
CA ILE A 30 -21.68 -7.54 2.29
C ILE A 30 -20.27 -7.04 2.69
N ALA A 31 -19.28 -7.22 1.82
CA ALA A 31 -17.94 -6.72 2.07
C ALA A 31 -17.87 -5.19 2.14
N SER A 32 -18.76 -4.48 1.44
CA SER A 32 -18.79 -3.00 1.47
C SER A 32 -19.24 -2.45 2.83
N LEU A 33 -19.96 -3.23 3.62
CA LEU A 33 -20.41 -2.85 4.97
C LEU A 33 -19.25 -2.75 5.98
N VAL A 34 -18.09 -3.32 5.67
CA VAL A 34 -16.91 -3.17 6.52
C VAL A 34 -16.35 -1.75 6.40
N PRO A 35 -16.31 -0.97 7.49
CA PRO A 35 -15.79 0.38 7.47
C PRO A 35 -14.29 0.42 7.13
N VAL A 36 -13.89 1.53 6.51
CA VAL A 36 -12.48 1.83 6.24
C VAL A 36 -12.16 3.17 6.87
N GLU A 37 -11.20 3.18 7.77
CA GLU A 37 -10.75 4.37 8.45
C GLU A 37 -9.26 4.58 8.20
N ARG A 38 -8.87 5.75 7.72
CA ARG A 38 -7.47 6.12 7.40
C ARG A 38 -6.76 5.07 6.52
N GLY A 39 -7.48 4.47 5.57
CA GLY A 39 -6.95 3.43 4.67
C GLY A 39 -6.90 2.02 5.27
N ARG A 40 -7.24 1.84 6.56
CA ARG A 40 -7.32 0.54 7.24
C ARG A 40 -8.77 0.07 7.32
N GLN A 41 -9.01 -1.17 6.93
CA GLN A 41 -10.29 -1.84 7.18
C GLN A 41 -10.40 -2.17 8.68
N TRP A 42 -11.61 -2.03 9.22
CA TRP A 42 -11.89 -2.55 10.55
C TRP A 42 -11.79 -4.08 10.53
N SER A 43 -11.28 -4.67 11.62
CA SER A 43 -11.34 -6.12 11.80
C SER A 43 -12.79 -6.59 11.95
N LEU A 44 -13.07 -7.84 11.63
CA LEU A 44 -14.41 -8.40 11.86
C LEU A 44 -14.77 -8.37 13.35
N LYS A 45 -13.80 -8.52 14.24
CA LYS A 45 -14.03 -8.35 15.68
C LYS A 45 -14.53 -6.94 16.00
N GLU A 46 -13.92 -5.90 15.45
CA GLU A 46 -14.38 -4.52 15.61
C GLU A 46 -15.76 -4.32 14.97
N CYS A 47 -16.02 -4.91 13.80
CA CYS A 47 -17.30 -4.80 13.13
C CYS A 47 -18.46 -5.46 13.92
N TYR A 48 -18.24 -6.63 14.48
CA TYR A 48 -19.29 -7.37 15.20
C TYR A 48 -19.48 -6.95 16.65
N ASN A 49 -18.39 -6.55 17.33
CA ASN A 49 -18.42 -6.29 18.78
C ASN A 49 -18.21 -4.81 19.13
N GLY A 50 -17.79 -4.00 18.17
CA GLY A 50 -17.29 -2.66 18.43
C GLY A 50 -15.90 -2.65 19.10
N ASP A 51 -15.40 -1.44 19.37
CA ASP A 51 -14.20 -1.20 20.16
C ASP A 51 -14.39 0.05 21.01
N PRO A 52 -14.76 -0.09 22.29
CA PRO A 52 -15.01 1.03 23.19
C PRO A 52 -13.78 1.94 23.39
N ASN A 53 -12.56 1.41 23.24
CA ASN A 53 -11.34 2.20 23.43
C ASN A 53 -11.09 3.17 22.27
N ASN A 54 -11.69 2.90 21.11
CA ASN A 54 -11.57 3.70 19.89
C ASN A 54 -12.93 4.26 19.43
N ASP A 55 -13.92 4.35 20.31
CA ASP A 55 -15.28 4.86 20.02
C ASP A 55 -15.96 4.19 18.82
N LYS A 56 -15.69 2.89 18.61
CA LYS A 56 -16.29 2.13 17.51
C LYS A 56 -17.51 1.37 17.98
N LEU A 57 -18.63 1.65 17.36
CA LEU A 57 -19.88 0.89 17.57
C LEU A 57 -19.93 -0.34 16.63
N PRO A 58 -20.61 -1.42 17.04
CA PRO A 58 -20.86 -2.55 16.16
C PRO A 58 -21.58 -2.13 14.87
N VAL A 59 -21.23 -2.74 13.75
CA VAL A 59 -21.84 -2.48 12.45
C VAL A 59 -23.15 -3.29 12.37
N THR A 60 -24.25 -2.67 12.76
CA THR A 60 -25.57 -3.32 12.90
C THR A 60 -26.05 -3.95 11.60
N GLU A 61 -25.80 -3.32 10.46
CA GLU A 61 -26.17 -3.81 9.14
C GLU A 61 -25.41 -5.09 8.77
N LEU A 62 -24.10 -5.14 9.02
CA LEU A 62 -23.29 -6.35 8.81
C LEU A 62 -23.75 -7.49 9.72
N ILE A 63 -24.12 -7.20 10.96
CA ILE A 63 -24.63 -8.19 11.91
C ILE A 63 -25.94 -8.76 11.39
N ALA A 64 -26.88 -7.93 10.93
CA ALA A 64 -28.18 -8.34 10.41
C ALA A 64 -28.03 -9.20 9.15
N GLU A 65 -27.22 -8.77 8.18
CA GLU A 65 -26.99 -9.55 6.96
C GLU A 65 -26.28 -10.89 7.26
N SER A 66 -25.31 -10.90 8.18
CA SER A 66 -24.66 -12.15 8.60
C SER A 66 -25.62 -13.13 9.26
N ALA A 67 -26.57 -12.64 10.06
CA ALA A 67 -27.59 -13.48 10.67
C ALA A 67 -28.54 -14.06 9.62
N LYS A 68 -28.99 -13.24 8.66
CA LYS A 68 -29.84 -13.68 7.53
C LYS A 68 -29.15 -14.77 6.72
N LEU A 69 -27.88 -14.57 6.36
CA LEU A 69 -27.13 -15.57 5.61
C LEU A 69 -26.89 -16.85 6.41
N SER A 70 -26.71 -16.73 7.73
CA SER A 70 -26.58 -17.91 8.60
C SER A 70 -27.82 -18.76 8.59
N GLU A 71 -29.00 -18.14 8.62
CA GLU A 71 -30.31 -18.83 8.53
C GLU A 71 -30.53 -19.44 7.14
N GLU A 72 -30.29 -18.68 6.09
CA GLU A 72 -30.52 -19.08 4.69
C GLU A 72 -29.66 -20.27 4.27
N TYR A 73 -28.35 -20.24 4.65
CA TYR A 73 -27.38 -21.26 4.22
C TYR A 73 -27.12 -22.35 5.30
N GLY A 74 -27.72 -22.24 6.48
CA GLY A 74 -27.55 -23.20 7.56
C GLY A 74 -26.13 -23.26 8.12
N ILE A 75 -25.41 -22.13 8.15
CA ILE A 75 -24.00 -22.01 8.63
C ILE A 75 -23.90 -20.91 9.69
N ASP A 76 -22.86 -20.92 10.50
CA ASP A 76 -22.47 -19.75 11.30
C ASP A 76 -21.55 -18.84 10.44
N PHE A 77 -22.17 -17.96 9.63
CA PHE A 77 -21.48 -17.06 8.71
C PHE A 77 -20.46 -16.19 9.43
N LYS A 78 -20.82 -15.62 10.59
CA LYS A 78 -19.94 -14.78 11.42
C LYS A 78 -18.72 -15.57 11.87
N GLN A 79 -18.93 -16.76 12.44
CA GLN A 79 -17.86 -17.59 12.94
C GLN A 79 -16.86 -17.97 11.84
N TYR A 80 -17.36 -18.44 10.69
CA TYR A 80 -16.51 -18.79 9.56
C TYR A 80 -15.71 -17.60 9.04
N ALA A 81 -16.32 -16.43 8.92
CA ALA A 81 -15.63 -15.23 8.48
C ALA A 81 -14.50 -14.83 9.46
N MET A 82 -14.78 -14.89 10.76
CA MET A 82 -13.76 -14.60 11.80
C MET A 82 -12.65 -15.64 11.85
N MET A 83 -12.91 -16.90 11.53
CA MET A 83 -11.88 -17.94 11.43
C MET A 83 -10.97 -17.77 10.22
N ILE A 84 -11.49 -17.21 9.14
CA ILE A 84 -10.73 -16.99 7.90
C ILE A 84 -9.93 -15.70 7.95
N GLU A 85 -10.43 -14.67 8.65
CA GLU A 85 -9.72 -13.40 8.80
C GLU A 85 -8.31 -13.62 9.37
N GLY A 86 -7.30 -13.05 8.71
CA GLY A 86 -5.89 -13.15 9.11
C GLY A 86 -5.16 -14.40 8.63
N LEU A 87 -5.86 -15.40 8.06
CA LEU A 87 -5.18 -16.56 7.49
C LEU A 87 -4.37 -16.17 6.24
N VAL A 88 -3.24 -16.82 6.06
CA VAL A 88 -2.42 -16.62 4.85
C VAL A 88 -3.15 -17.21 3.65
N SER A 89 -3.51 -16.34 2.69
CA SER A 89 -4.21 -16.70 1.45
C SER A 89 -3.29 -16.76 0.23
N GLY A 90 -2.09 -16.25 0.35
CA GLY A 90 -1.16 -16.27 -0.76
C GLY A 90 0.20 -15.67 -0.45
N LEU A 91 1.10 -15.80 -1.41
CA LEU A 91 2.44 -15.26 -1.37
C LEU A 91 2.61 -14.26 -2.50
N SER A 92 3.35 -13.20 -2.25
CA SER A 92 3.73 -12.22 -3.26
C SER A 92 5.19 -11.81 -3.12
N LEU A 93 5.75 -11.33 -4.22
CA LEU A 93 7.06 -10.70 -4.23
C LEU A 93 6.93 -9.26 -3.70
N HIS A 94 7.84 -8.85 -2.81
CA HIS A 94 7.95 -7.44 -2.43
C HIS A 94 8.40 -6.61 -3.64
N ALA A 95 7.78 -5.46 -3.84
CA ALA A 95 7.95 -4.67 -5.06
C ALA A 95 9.38 -4.14 -5.26
N SER A 96 10.07 -3.77 -4.18
CA SER A 96 11.37 -3.08 -4.24
C SER A 96 12.43 -3.62 -3.26
N GLY A 97 12.02 -4.46 -2.30
CA GLY A 97 12.90 -4.92 -1.23
C GLY A 97 13.79 -6.08 -1.66
N ILE A 98 15.07 -5.97 -1.35
CA ILE A 98 16.08 -7.03 -1.51
C ILE A 98 16.69 -7.31 -0.15
N TYR A 99 16.94 -8.59 0.17
CA TYR A 99 17.72 -8.96 1.33
C TYR A 99 19.19 -9.16 0.97
N LEU A 100 20.06 -8.58 1.78
CA LEU A 100 21.48 -8.85 1.79
C LEU A 100 21.79 -9.71 3.02
N PHE A 101 22.43 -10.84 2.80
CA PHE A 101 22.83 -11.77 3.84
C PHE A 101 24.34 -11.88 3.91
N LYS A 102 24.86 -12.27 5.08
CA LYS A 102 26.26 -12.69 5.20
C LYS A 102 26.51 -13.96 4.39
N ASP A 103 27.74 -14.17 4.01
CA ASP A 103 28.18 -15.36 3.30
C ASP A 103 27.73 -16.65 4.03
N GLY A 104 27.29 -17.64 3.25
CA GLY A 104 26.82 -18.92 3.75
C GLY A 104 25.32 -18.97 4.09
N TYR A 105 24.61 -17.87 4.21
CA TYR A 105 23.17 -17.88 4.51
C TYR A 105 22.37 -18.68 3.49
N LEU A 106 22.60 -18.47 2.21
CA LEU A 106 21.88 -19.16 1.13
C LEU A 106 22.09 -20.66 1.11
N ALA A 107 23.22 -21.14 1.66
CA ALA A 107 23.49 -22.56 1.80
C ALA A 107 22.76 -23.20 3.00
N GLN A 108 22.33 -22.41 3.96
CA GLN A 108 21.71 -22.86 5.22
C GLN A 108 20.21 -22.63 5.26
N ASN A 109 19.65 -21.81 4.37
CA ASN A 109 18.26 -21.43 4.38
C ASN A 109 17.55 -21.77 3.07
N SER A 110 16.27 -22.15 3.22
CA SER A 110 15.42 -22.48 2.08
C SER A 110 14.99 -21.23 1.30
N LEU A 111 15.01 -21.37 -0.01
CA LEU A 111 14.45 -20.37 -0.93
C LEU A 111 13.25 -20.96 -1.66
N MET A 112 12.30 -20.12 -1.98
CA MET A 112 11.22 -20.45 -2.91
C MET A 112 11.45 -19.78 -4.26
N LYS A 113 10.80 -20.32 -5.30
CA LYS A 113 10.74 -19.66 -6.60
C LYS A 113 9.37 -19.04 -6.83
N THR A 114 9.37 -17.81 -7.35
CA THR A 114 8.16 -17.22 -7.90
C THR A 114 7.74 -17.92 -9.18
N PRO A 115 6.50 -17.76 -9.65
CA PRO A 115 6.10 -18.26 -10.98
C PRO A 115 6.97 -17.72 -12.13
N ARG A 116 7.67 -16.59 -11.93
CA ARG A 116 8.62 -16.02 -12.92
C ARG A 116 10.03 -16.60 -12.80
N GLY A 117 10.28 -17.44 -11.80
CA GLY A 117 11.58 -18.07 -11.57
C GLY A 117 12.53 -17.33 -10.62
N ASP A 118 12.11 -16.17 -10.07
CA ASP A 118 12.91 -15.41 -9.11
C ASP A 118 13.04 -16.17 -7.79
N ASN A 119 14.21 -16.10 -7.17
CA ASN A 119 14.41 -16.64 -5.84
C ASN A 119 13.90 -15.64 -4.78
N ILE A 120 13.08 -16.14 -3.86
CA ILE A 120 12.59 -15.38 -2.70
C ILE A 120 12.81 -16.16 -1.41
N THR A 121 12.89 -15.44 -0.30
CA THR A 121 12.97 -16.07 1.03
C THR A 121 11.68 -16.80 1.37
N CYS A 122 11.76 -17.87 2.17
CA CYS A 122 10.58 -18.56 2.70
C CYS A 122 10.04 -17.93 3.98
N TRP A 123 10.72 -16.93 4.50
CA TRP A 123 10.44 -16.31 5.80
C TRP A 123 9.64 -15.02 5.65
N SER A 124 8.88 -14.68 6.69
CA SER A 124 8.30 -13.34 6.83
C SER A 124 9.40 -12.28 6.93
N MET A 125 9.02 -11.01 6.85
CA MET A 125 9.98 -9.91 7.05
C MET A 125 10.58 -9.95 8.46
N GLU A 126 9.76 -10.19 9.47
CA GLU A 126 10.16 -10.27 10.88
C GLU A 126 11.11 -11.44 11.14
N ASP A 127 10.82 -12.62 10.59
CA ASP A 127 11.70 -13.78 10.69
C ASP A 127 13.03 -13.56 9.97
N SER A 128 13.01 -12.89 8.82
CA SER A 128 14.22 -12.57 8.06
C SER A 128 15.12 -11.58 8.81
N ASP A 129 14.52 -10.56 9.42
CA ASP A 129 15.23 -9.58 10.25
C ASP A 129 15.85 -10.27 11.47
N TRP A 130 15.10 -11.16 12.11
CA TRP A 130 15.59 -11.97 13.22
C TRP A 130 16.77 -12.86 12.83
N CYS A 131 16.77 -13.41 11.62
CA CYS A 131 17.88 -14.16 11.04
C CYS A 131 19.08 -13.28 10.63
N GLY A 132 19.03 -11.98 10.85
CA GLY A 132 20.11 -11.05 10.55
C GLY A 132 20.19 -10.62 9.09
N ALA A 133 19.09 -10.71 8.34
CA ALA A 133 18.99 -10.15 7.01
C ALA A 133 18.99 -8.62 7.04
N LEU A 134 19.79 -8.00 6.18
CA LEU A 134 19.72 -6.55 5.95
C LEU A 134 18.76 -6.27 4.80
N LYS A 135 17.62 -5.65 5.08
CA LYS A 135 16.69 -5.22 4.04
C LYS A 135 17.20 -3.95 3.36
N TYR A 136 17.25 -4.01 2.06
CA TYR A 136 17.58 -2.86 1.21
C TYR A 136 16.40 -2.59 0.28
N ASP A 137 15.82 -1.40 0.38
CA ASP A 137 14.72 -0.96 -0.47
C ASP A 137 15.23 0.03 -1.52
N SER A 138 15.07 -0.33 -2.80
CA SER A 138 15.32 0.58 -3.91
C SER A 138 13.98 1.09 -4.43
N LEU A 139 13.64 2.32 -4.06
CA LEU A 139 12.40 2.95 -4.47
C LEU A 139 12.67 3.89 -5.65
N THR A 140 12.07 3.59 -6.79
CA THR A 140 11.89 4.55 -7.88
C THR A 140 10.56 5.26 -7.69
N THR A 141 10.57 6.57 -7.74
CA THR A 141 9.35 7.36 -7.68
C THR A 141 9.01 7.88 -9.08
N GLU A 142 7.74 7.88 -9.43
CA GLU A 142 7.25 8.45 -10.68
C GLU A 142 7.66 9.92 -10.84
N CYS A 143 7.84 10.64 -9.73
CA CYS A 143 8.32 12.01 -9.74
C CYS A 143 9.75 12.14 -10.28
N GLN A 144 10.61 11.13 -10.10
CA GLN A 144 11.97 11.15 -10.65
C GLN A 144 11.98 11.01 -12.17
N ASP A 145 11.11 10.15 -12.70
CA ASP A 145 10.94 10.01 -14.16
C ASP A 145 10.43 11.32 -14.77
N LYS A 146 9.51 12.01 -14.10
CA LYS A 146 9.01 13.33 -14.52
C LYS A 146 10.11 14.41 -14.50
N LEU A 147 10.98 14.39 -13.49
CA LEU A 147 12.15 15.30 -13.44
C LEU A 147 13.13 15.02 -14.59
N GLU A 148 13.37 13.75 -14.94
CA GLU A 148 14.21 13.39 -16.08
C GLU A 148 13.61 13.91 -17.38
N VAL A 149 12.32 13.66 -17.64
CA VAL A 149 11.61 14.17 -18.82
C VAL A 149 11.61 15.71 -18.87
N CYS A 150 11.42 16.38 -17.74
CA CYS A 150 11.49 17.83 -17.64
C CYS A 150 12.88 18.32 -18.05
N MET A 151 13.93 17.69 -17.57
CA MET A 151 15.31 18.05 -17.92
C MET A 151 15.60 17.84 -19.41
N GLU A 152 15.12 16.73 -20.00
CA GLU A 152 15.23 16.47 -21.43
C GLU A 152 14.53 17.53 -22.27
N LEU A 153 13.35 17.97 -21.85
CA LEU A 153 12.62 19.05 -22.51
C LEU A 153 13.37 20.40 -22.42
N LEU A 154 13.91 20.72 -21.23
CA LEU A 154 14.69 21.94 -21.05
C LEU A 154 15.96 21.94 -21.91
N LEU A 155 16.63 20.82 -22.05
CA LEU A 155 17.77 20.65 -22.97
C LEU A 155 17.33 20.82 -24.44
N LYS A 156 16.26 20.14 -24.82
CA LYS A 156 15.72 20.22 -26.20
C LYS A 156 15.36 21.64 -26.63
N TYR A 157 14.81 22.42 -25.74
CA TYR A 157 14.45 23.82 -25.99
C TYR A 157 15.55 24.82 -25.64
N HIS A 158 16.79 24.35 -25.44
CA HIS A 158 17.97 25.19 -25.13
C HIS A 158 17.78 26.12 -23.93
N LYS A 159 17.02 25.67 -22.93
CA LYS A 159 16.82 26.43 -21.67
C LYS A 159 17.92 26.14 -20.67
N ILE A 160 18.53 24.96 -20.76
CA ILE A 160 19.71 24.55 -19.97
C ILE A 160 20.75 23.92 -20.91
N GLU A 161 21.98 23.79 -20.43
CA GLU A 161 23.10 23.20 -21.15
C GLU A 161 23.48 21.83 -20.58
N TRP A 162 23.81 20.90 -21.46
CA TRP A 162 24.28 19.57 -21.07
C TRP A 162 25.63 19.66 -20.34
N GLN A 163 25.74 19.01 -19.18
CA GLN A 163 26.92 19.02 -18.31
C GLN A 163 27.71 17.70 -18.35
N GLY A 164 27.63 16.93 -19.44
CA GLY A 164 28.40 15.70 -19.63
C GLY A 164 27.71 14.45 -19.08
N SER A 165 26.73 14.57 -18.16
CA SER A 165 25.89 13.48 -17.69
C SER A 165 24.54 13.99 -17.19
N ILE A 166 23.54 13.11 -17.13
CA ILE A 166 22.23 13.42 -16.54
C ILE A 166 22.41 13.92 -15.09
N ARG A 167 23.20 13.22 -14.29
CA ARG A 167 23.46 13.60 -12.90
C ARG A 167 24.13 14.98 -12.77
N ALA A 168 25.12 15.26 -13.58
CA ALA A 168 25.80 16.56 -13.54
C ALA A 168 24.87 17.70 -13.97
N THR A 169 24.04 17.47 -14.99
CA THR A 169 23.03 18.42 -15.45
C THR A 169 21.96 18.67 -14.39
N TYR A 170 21.44 17.61 -13.78
CA TYR A 170 20.51 17.70 -12.65
C TYR A 170 21.12 18.50 -11.48
N ASN A 171 22.32 18.15 -11.06
CA ASN A 171 22.98 18.82 -9.93
C ASN A 171 23.21 20.33 -10.18
N LYS A 172 23.42 20.73 -11.42
CA LYS A 172 23.64 22.16 -11.76
C LYS A 172 22.33 22.96 -11.76
N TYR A 173 21.19 22.36 -12.21
CA TYR A 173 19.99 23.14 -12.51
C TYR A 173 18.77 22.78 -11.67
N LEU A 174 18.65 21.54 -11.18
CA LEU A 174 17.45 21.01 -10.53
C LEU A 174 17.71 20.43 -9.15
N HIS A 175 18.97 20.41 -8.68
CA HIS A 175 19.26 19.91 -7.33
C HIS A 175 18.58 20.81 -6.28
N PRO A 176 18.03 20.25 -5.20
CA PRO A 176 17.38 21.02 -4.13
C PRO A 176 18.19 22.20 -3.61
N ASP A 177 19.52 22.06 -3.53
CA ASP A 177 20.42 23.12 -3.04
C ASP A 177 20.60 24.32 -4.00
N VAL A 178 20.19 24.17 -5.28
CA VAL A 178 20.31 25.24 -6.29
C VAL A 178 18.97 25.85 -6.67
N LEU A 179 17.86 25.24 -6.25
CA LEU A 179 16.53 25.76 -6.50
C LEU A 179 16.23 26.95 -5.59
N ASN A 180 15.55 27.94 -6.16
CA ASN A 180 15.04 29.06 -5.37
C ASN A 180 13.68 28.72 -4.77
N TYR A 181 13.64 28.48 -3.46
CA TYR A 181 12.41 28.22 -2.72
C TYR A 181 11.68 29.50 -2.26
N ASP A 182 12.28 30.68 -2.43
CA ASP A 182 11.63 31.97 -2.12
C ASP A 182 10.76 32.50 -3.26
N ASN A 183 10.30 31.60 -4.12
CA ASN A 183 9.39 31.94 -5.22
C ASN A 183 7.93 31.95 -4.71
N GLN A 184 7.41 33.14 -4.48
CA GLN A 184 6.04 33.33 -3.96
C GLN A 184 4.97 32.76 -4.89
N GLU A 185 5.15 32.87 -6.22
CA GLU A 185 4.19 32.34 -7.20
C GLU A 185 4.03 30.82 -7.07
N MET A 186 5.12 30.08 -6.84
CA MET A 186 5.10 28.63 -6.60
C MET A 186 4.27 28.29 -5.36
N TRP A 187 4.46 29.01 -4.25
CA TRP A 187 3.73 28.76 -3.01
C TRP A 187 2.27 29.17 -3.11
N ASP A 188 1.96 30.25 -3.84
CA ASP A 188 0.59 30.67 -4.12
C ASP A 188 -0.18 29.61 -4.92
N GLU A 189 0.44 28.99 -5.91
CA GLU A 189 -0.17 27.89 -6.67
C GLU A 189 -0.39 26.64 -5.78
N CYS A 190 0.56 26.29 -4.92
CA CYS A 190 0.38 25.23 -3.94
C CYS A 190 -0.80 25.51 -3.00
N SER A 191 -0.92 26.75 -2.49
CA SER A 191 -2.02 27.18 -1.61
C SER A 191 -3.40 27.09 -2.28
N LYS A 192 -3.47 27.32 -3.58
CA LYS A 192 -4.70 27.14 -4.39
C LYS A 192 -5.04 25.65 -4.61
N GLY A 193 -4.15 24.74 -4.24
CA GLY A 193 -4.31 23.30 -4.40
C GLY A 193 -3.85 22.77 -5.74
N GLN A 194 -3.01 23.51 -6.47
CA GLN A 194 -2.30 23.03 -7.66
C GLN A 194 -1.14 22.14 -7.22
N ILE A 195 -1.47 20.93 -6.79
CA ILE A 195 -0.55 19.96 -6.17
C ILE A 195 -0.37 18.70 -7.00
N ILE A 196 -0.74 18.75 -8.28
CA ILE A 196 -0.49 17.67 -9.23
C ILE A 196 1.02 17.40 -9.20
N ASP A 197 1.39 16.15 -9.01
CA ASP A 197 2.80 15.70 -8.95
C ASP A 197 3.61 16.06 -7.69
N LEU A 198 3.02 16.73 -6.70
CA LEU A 198 3.68 16.81 -5.39
C LEU A 198 3.62 15.46 -4.68
N PHE A 199 4.78 14.82 -4.55
CA PHE A 199 4.92 13.50 -3.93
C PHE A 199 4.25 13.47 -2.55
N GLN A 200 3.36 12.49 -2.34
CA GLN A 200 2.55 12.27 -1.13
C GLN A 200 1.46 13.34 -0.82
N PHE A 201 1.42 14.49 -1.50
CA PHE A 201 0.41 15.52 -1.27
C PHE A 201 -0.84 15.40 -2.15
N ILE A 202 -0.82 14.57 -3.20
CA ILE A 202 -1.98 14.29 -4.08
C ILE A 202 -3.11 13.52 -3.38
N THR A 203 -2.93 13.08 -2.15
CA THR A 203 -4.00 12.47 -1.36
C THR A 203 -5.00 13.53 -0.86
N PRO A 204 -6.29 13.19 -0.62
CA PRO A 204 -7.26 14.14 -0.08
C PRO A 204 -6.80 14.84 1.21
N VAL A 205 -6.12 14.11 2.09
CA VAL A 205 -5.56 14.66 3.34
C VAL A 205 -4.41 15.61 3.06
N GLY A 206 -3.45 15.21 2.21
CA GLY A 206 -2.31 16.04 1.82
C GLY A 206 -2.77 17.35 1.17
N GLY A 207 -3.74 17.28 0.25
CA GLY A 207 -4.31 18.45 -0.39
C GLY A 207 -5.05 19.40 0.58
N GLN A 208 -5.68 18.86 1.61
CA GLN A 208 -6.28 19.69 2.66
C GLN A 208 -5.23 20.33 3.56
N CYS A 209 -4.15 19.63 3.86
CA CYS A 209 -3.06 20.15 4.66
C CYS A 209 -2.37 21.33 3.97
N ILE A 210 -2.01 21.16 2.69
CA ILE A 210 -1.27 22.19 1.96
C ILE A 210 -2.07 23.51 1.81
N LYS A 211 -3.40 23.43 1.67
CA LYS A 211 -4.28 24.60 1.63
C LYS A 211 -4.37 25.35 2.96
N LYS A 212 -3.97 24.73 4.06
CA LYS A 212 -3.98 25.35 5.41
C LYS A 212 -2.62 25.91 5.82
N ILE A 213 -1.55 25.53 5.11
CA ILE A 213 -0.22 26.08 5.32
C ILE A 213 -0.17 27.37 4.51
N GLN A 214 -0.32 28.49 5.18
CA GLN A 214 -0.16 29.84 4.62
C GLN A 214 1.18 30.41 5.06
#